data_56322590a327ac76de4312d2c6560e26
#
_entry.id   56322590a327ac76de4312d2c6560e26
#
_cell.length_a   1.000
_cell.length_b   1.000
_cell.length_c   1.000
_cell.angle_alpha   90.00
_cell.angle_beta   90.00
_cell.angle_gamma   90.00
#
_symmetry.space_group_name_H-M   'P 1'
#
loop_
_entity.id
_entity.type
_entity.pdbx_description
1 polymer ?
#
loop_
_entity_poly.entity_id
_entity_poly.type
_entity_poly.pdbx_seq_one_letter_code
_entity_poly.pdbx_strand_id
1 'polypeptide(L)'
;MYEHMTEVKQYFTKFGGHKLAAGMSLAKRYDSLEEDVEAFRKELNECCTLTEDDLIPRVHIDVPMPVSYATKKLAEDLNLLEPFGVGNPKPLFAQKDLHVIRGFKMGAKQNFARNKVRTPEGTEVEMVFFGNIDHFADFLDRKYGIGSGASLYTTYCDFPVSVTYQLSINTYRGNESLQFIMQNYC
;
A
#
# COMPACT_ATOMS: atom_id res chain seq x y z
N MET A 1 0.46 -17.20 9.90
CA MET A 1 0.92 -16.80 11.25
C MET A 1 0.23 -17.61 12.35
N TYR A 2 -1.11 -17.59 12.49
CA TYR A 2 -1.82 -18.34 13.55
C TYR A 2 -1.52 -19.84 13.52
N GLU A 3 -1.48 -20.47 12.34
CA GLU A 3 -1.17 -21.89 12.15
C GLU A 3 0.21 -22.24 12.72
N HIS A 4 1.27 -21.52 12.33
CA HIS A 4 2.63 -21.74 12.87
C HIS A 4 2.72 -21.49 14.38
N MET A 5 1.94 -20.53 14.91
CA MET A 5 1.85 -20.33 16.35
C MET A 5 1.21 -21.54 17.06
N THR A 6 0.30 -22.23 16.39
CA THR A 6 -0.33 -23.43 16.95
C THR A 6 0.65 -24.60 17.04
N GLU A 7 1.62 -24.70 16.14
CA GLU A 7 2.66 -25.72 16.14
C GLU A 7 3.61 -25.57 17.34
N VAL A 8 3.85 -24.32 17.78
CA VAL A 8 4.72 -23.98 18.92
C VAL A 8 3.95 -23.56 20.18
N LYS A 9 2.69 -23.99 20.29
CA LYS A 9 1.79 -23.59 21.39
C LYS A 9 2.32 -23.88 22.80
N GLN A 10 3.23 -24.84 22.94
CA GLN A 10 3.86 -25.19 24.21
C GLN A 10 4.67 -24.04 24.84
N TYR A 11 5.05 -23.03 24.05
CA TYR A 11 5.75 -21.84 24.53
C TYR A 11 4.82 -20.76 25.08
N PHE A 12 3.50 -20.97 25.04
CA PHE A 12 2.54 -19.92 25.40
C PHE A 12 1.68 -20.34 26.60
N THR A 13 1.41 -19.40 27.49
CA THR A 13 0.34 -19.50 28.48
C THR A 13 -0.99 -19.10 27.89
N LYS A 14 -0.98 -18.16 26.96
CA LYS A 14 -2.14 -17.69 26.18
C LYS A 14 -1.69 -17.30 24.79
N PHE A 15 -2.45 -17.65 23.80
CA PHE A 15 -2.31 -17.12 22.44
C PHE A 15 -3.65 -17.11 21.74
N GLY A 16 -3.78 -16.23 20.77
CA GLY A 16 -4.97 -16.11 19.93
C GLY A 16 -4.71 -15.18 18.77
N GLY A 17 -5.57 -15.22 17.79
CA GLY A 17 -5.40 -14.37 16.63
C GLY A 17 -6.11 -14.92 15.40
N HIS A 18 -5.71 -14.39 14.25
CA HIS A 18 -6.19 -14.80 12.94
C HIS A 18 -5.01 -14.83 11.94
N LYS A 19 -5.31 -15.12 10.68
CA LYS A 19 -4.29 -15.33 9.62
C LYS A 19 -3.22 -14.23 9.55
N LEU A 20 -3.60 -12.97 9.79
CA LEU A 20 -2.72 -11.81 9.60
C LEU A 20 -2.15 -11.22 10.89
N ALA A 21 -2.72 -11.55 12.06
CA ALA A 21 -2.25 -11.04 13.34
C ALA A 21 -2.48 -12.06 14.45
N ALA A 22 -1.48 -12.24 15.32
CA ALA A 22 -1.57 -13.09 16.49
C ALA A 22 -0.93 -12.39 17.70
N GLY A 23 -1.56 -12.56 18.87
CA GLY A 23 -1.04 -12.13 20.16
C GLY A 23 -0.75 -13.32 21.05
N MET A 24 0.26 -13.22 21.89
CA MET A 24 0.68 -14.31 22.76
C MET A 24 1.24 -13.81 24.09
N SER A 25 1.24 -14.71 25.08
CA SER A 25 1.98 -14.56 26.33
C SER A 25 2.90 -15.76 26.48
N LEU A 26 4.22 -15.54 26.56
CA LEU A 26 5.18 -16.60 26.74
C LEU A 26 5.00 -17.29 28.09
N ALA A 27 5.18 -18.61 28.14
CA ALA A 27 5.29 -19.38 29.32
C ALA A 27 6.74 -19.30 29.85
N LYS A 28 6.90 -19.14 31.13
CA LYS A 28 8.22 -19.24 31.75
C LYS A 28 8.63 -20.71 31.76
N ARG A 29 9.66 -21.08 31.00
CA ARG A 29 10.20 -22.45 30.87
C ARG A 29 11.66 -22.54 31.27
N TYR A 30 12.39 -21.43 31.18
CA TYR A 30 13.81 -21.32 31.49
C TYR A 30 14.05 -20.29 32.57
N ASP A 31 15.31 -20.11 32.97
CA ASP A 31 15.66 -19.22 34.07
C ASP A 31 15.54 -17.75 33.73
N SER A 32 15.72 -17.40 32.42
CA SER A 32 15.60 -16.04 31.92
C SER A 32 14.57 -15.91 30.80
N LEU A 33 14.04 -14.69 30.62
CA LEU A 33 13.14 -14.37 29.50
C LEU A 33 13.88 -14.49 28.17
N GLU A 34 15.16 -14.16 28.15
CA GLU A 34 15.99 -14.25 26.93
C GLU A 34 16.08 -15.70 26.47
N GLU A 35 16.26 -16.65 27.35
CA GLU A 35 16.30 -18.09 27.03
C GLU A 35 14.93 -18.58 26.52
N ASP A 36 13.84 -18.14 27.15
CA ASP A 36 12.48 -18.46 26.71
C ASP A 36 12.23 -17.94 25.27
N VAL A 37 12.66 -16.70 24.97
CA VAL A 37 12.51 -16.08 23.65
C VAL A 37 13.37 -16.78 22.60
N GLU A 38 14.63 -17.11 22.92
CA GLU A 38 15.53 -17.78 21.98
C GLU A 38 15.05 -19.20 21.64
N ALA A 39 14.60 -19.96 22.64
CA ALA A 39 14.06 -21.29 22.42
C ALA A 39 12.79 -21.25 21.55
N PHE A 40 11.88 -20.32 21.84
CA PHE A 40 10.69 -20.09 21.03
C PHE A 40 11.04 -19.72 19.60
N ARG A 41 11.96 -18.74 19.42
CA ARG A 41 12.40 -18.28 18.09
C ARG A 41 12.99 -19.40 17.26
N LYS A 42 13.84 -20.23 17.88
CA LYS A 42 14.48 -21.36 17.21
C LYS A 42 13.45 -22.35 16.70
N GLU A 43 12.54 -22.81 17.55
CA GLU A 43 11.54 -23.80 17.17
C GLU A 43 10.53 -23.24 16.15
N LEU A 44 10.13 -21.97 16.29
CA LEU A 44 9.28 -21.31 15.29
C LEU A 44 9.94 -21.25 13.92
N ASN A 45 11.24 -20.97 13.84
CA ASN A 45 11.98 -20.98 12.59
C ASN A 45 12.14 -22.39 12.00
N GLU A 46 12.33 -23.40 12.85
CA GLU A 46 12.45 -24.80 12.41
C GLU A 46 11.15 -25.34 11.82
N CYS A 47 9.99 -24.93 12.36
CA CYS A 47 8.68 -25.31 11.81
C CYS A 47 8.17 -24.38 10.69
N CYS A 48 8.90 -23.31 10.39
CA CYS A 48 8.51 -22.36 9.36
C CYS A 48 8.64 -22.97 7.96
N THR A 49 7.53 -23.05 7.25
CA THR A 49 7.46 -23.57 5.85
C THR A 49 7.37 -22.46 4.81
N LEU A 50 7.50 -21.17 5.23
CA LEU A 50 7.44 -20.02 4.33
C LEU A 50 8.65 -20.01 3.40
N THR A 51 8.40 -19.74 2.14
CA THR A 51 9.41 -19.56 1.09
C THR A 51 9.60 -18.07 0.77
N GLU A 52 10.63 -17.73 0.02
CA GLU A 52 10.81 -16.36 -0.47
C GLU A 52 9.61 -15.87 -1.28
N ASP A 53 8.97 -16.75 -2.04
CA ASP A 53 7.78 -16.43 -2.83
C ASP A 53 6.57 -16.03 -1.95
N ASP A 54 6.46 -16.59 -0.74
CA ASP A 54 5.40 -16.25 0.21
C ASP A 54 5.59 -14.85 0.82
N LEU A 55 6.81 -14.33 0.77
CA LEU A 55 7.18 -13.00 1.26
C LEU A 55 7.02 -11.90 0.21
N ILE A 56 6.79 -12.27 -1.05
CA ILE A 56 6.57 -11.30 -2.12
C ILE A 56 5.16 -10.69 -1.99
N PRO A 57 5.04 -9.38 -1.76
CA PRO A 57 3.74 -8.72 -1.72
C PRO A 57 3.01 -8.85 -3.05
N ARG A 58 1.82 -9.44 -3.05
CA ARG A 58 0.99 -9.55 -4.24
C ARG A 58 -0.12 -8.52 -4.20
N VAL A 59 -0.24 -7.73 -5.26
CA VAL A 59 -1.33 -6.76 -5.43
C VAL A 59 -2.36 -7.36 -6.37
N HIS A 60 -3.58 -7.55 -5.86
CA HIS A 60 -4.71 -7.97 -6.68
C HIS A 60 -5.35 -6.74 -7.32
N ILE A 61 -5.36 -6.70 -8.64
CA ILE A 61 -5.97 -5.64 -9.44
C ILE A 61 -7.30 -6.17 -9.95
N ASP A 62 -8.40 -5.49 -9.62
CA ASP A 62 -9.73 -5.90 -10.06
C ASP A 62 -9.92 -5.63 -11.56
N VAL A 63 -9.53 -4.43 -12.01
CA VAL A 63 -9.65 -4.06 -13.43
C VAL A 63 -8.48 -3.18 -13.87
N PRO A 64 -7.74 -3.54 -14.92
CA PRO A 64 -6.84 -2.62 -15.60
C PRO A 64 -7.68 -1.58 -16.36
N MET A 65 -7.75 -0.35 -15.82
CA MET A 65 -8.61 0.70 -16.37
C MET A 65 -7.82 2.00 -16.53
N PRO A 66 -7.79 2.58 -17.75
CA PRO A 66 -7.23 3.93 -17.95
C PRO A 66 -7.98 4.99 -17.16
N VAL A 67 -7.27 5.97 -16.61
CA VAL A 67 -7.87 7.07 -15.83
C VAL A 67 -8.87 7.89 -16.64
N SER A 68 -8.75 7.89 -17.97
CA SER A 68 -9.69 8.56 -18.88
C SER A 68 -11.10 7.97 -18.88
N TYR A 69 -11.26 6.72 -18.44
CA TYR A 69 -12.58 6.07 -18.28
C TYR A 69 -13.23 6.35 -16.93
N ALA A 70 -12.46 6.89 -15.97
CA ALA A 70 -12.98 7.17 -14.66
C ALA A 70 -13.88 8.43 -14.69
N THR A 71 -15.11 8.27 -14.27
CA THR A 71 -16.09 9.36 -14.16
C THR A 71 -16.58 9.49 -12.73
N LYS A 72 -17.12 10.66 -12.38
CA LYS A 72 -17.78 10.85 -11.08
C LYS A 72 -18.92 9.84 -10.90
N LYS A 73 -19.71 9.59 -11.94
CA LYS A 73 -20.78 8.60 -11.93
C LYS A 73 -20.27 7.19 -11.60
N LEU A 74 -19.14 6.77 -12.20
CA LEU A 74 -18.54 5.48 -11.85
C LEU A 74 -18.14 5.42 -10.38
N ALA A 75 -17.54 6.49 -9.84
CA ALA A 75 -17.17 6.53 -8.42
C ALA A 75 -18.42 6.47 -7.49
N GLU A 76 -19.53 7.09 -7.88
CA GLU A 76 -20.82 7.00 -7.19
C GLU A 76 -21.38 5.58 -7.24
N ASP A 77 -21.34 4.94 -8.39
CA ASP A 77 -21.84 3.57 -8.56
C ASP A 77 -21.02 2.54 -7.77
N LEU A 78 -19.70 2.76 -7.65
CA LEU A 78 -18.84 1.92 -6.80
C LEU A 78 -19.19 2.01 -5.32
N ASN A 79 -19.75 3.13 -4.84
CA ASN A 79 -20.20 3.24 -3.46
C ASN A 79 -21.38 2.31 -3.15
N LEU A 80 -22.09 1.80 -4.16
CA LEU A 80 -23.14 0.78 -3.96
C LEU A 80 -22.56 -0.57 -3.49
N LEU A 81 -21.26 -0.78 -3.63
CA LEU A 81 -20.56 -1.96 -3.13
C LEU A 81 -20.19 -1.86 -1.64
N GLU A 82 -20.41 -0.72 -1.00
CA GLU A 82 -20.15 -0.53 0.43
C GLU A 82 -21.07 -1.43 1.33
N PRO A 83 -20.62 -1.83 2.53
CA PRO A 83 -19.39 -1.38 3.20
C PRO A 83 -18.13 -2.15 2.76
N PHE A 84 -17.04 -1.42 2.51
CA PHE A 84 -15.75 -2.04 2.23
C PHE A 84 -15.05 -2.52 3.51
N GLY A 85 -14.30 -3.63 3.39
CA GLY A 85 -13.58 -4.24 4.50
C GLY A 85 -12.81 -5.48 4.09
N VAL A 86 -12.44 -6.31 5.06
CA VAL A 86 -11.57 -7.50 4.85
C VAL A 86 -12.14 -8.50 3.86
N GLY A 87 -13.42 -8.70 3.73
CA GLY A 87 -14.03 -9.62 2.77
C GLY A 87 -14.54 -8.95 1.50
N ASN A 88 -14.51 -7.62 1.46
CA ASN A 88 -14.99 -6.80 0.36
C ASN A 88 -14.10 -5.57 0.21
N PRO A 89 -12.88 -5.70 -0.34
CA PRO A 89 -11.97 -4.57 -0.50
C PRO A 89 -12.52 -3.56 -1.51
N LYS A 90 -12.14 -2.29 -1.32
CA LYS A 90 -12.49 -1.26 -2.30
C LYS A 90 -11.83 -1.58 -3.64
N PRO A 91 -12.56 -1.50 -4.77
CA PRO A 91 -12.02 -1.84 -6.08
C PRO A 91 -10.72 -1.12 -6.41
N LEU A 92 -9.74 -1.87 -6.91
CA LEU A 92 -8.41 -1.42 -7.28
C LEU A 92 -8.24 -1.47 -8.79
N PHE A 93 -7.98 -0.32 -9.37
CA PHE A 93 -7.71 -0.14 -10.79
C PHE A 93 -6.22 -0.01 -11.04
N ALA A 94 -5.80 -0.23 -12.29
CA ALA A 94 -4.40 -0.05 -12.68
C ALA A 94 -4.29 0.60 -14.04
N GLN A 95 -3.25 1.40 -14.20
CA GLN A 95 -2.82 1.92 -15.49
C GLN A 95 -1.30 1.92 -15.59
N LYS A 96 -0.80 1.49 -16.73
CA LYS A 96 0.61 1.57 -17.11
C LYS A 96 0.92 2.89 -17.82
N ASP A 97 2.20 3.22 -17.87
CA ASP A 97 2.75 4.31 -18.68
C ASP A 97 2.11 5.68 -18.40
N LEU A 98 1.75 5.92 -17.14
CA LEU A 98 1.43 7.25 -16.67
C LEU A 98 2.73 8.03 -16.42
N HIS A 99 2.79 9.25 -16.89
CA HIS A 99 3.93 10.14 -16.70
C HIS A 99 3.72 11.03 -15.49
N VAL A 100 4.45 10.81 -14.41
CA VAL A 100 4.43 11.72 -13.26
C VAL A 100 5.22 12.96 -13.65
N ILE A 101 4.54 14.12 -13.68
CA ILE A 101 5.11 15.37 -14.19
C ILE A 101 5.37 16.41 -13.12
N ARG A 102 4.71 16.34 -11.99
CA ARG A 102 4.96 17.19 -10.82
C ARG A 102 4.27 16.65 -9.59
N GLY A 103 4.93 16.78 -8.43
CA GLY A 103 4.39 16.47 -7.12
C GLY A 103 4.29 17.71 -6.23
N PHE A 104 3.33 17.70 -5.32
CA PHE A 104 3.15 18.71 -4.28
C PHE A 104 3.00 18.00 -2.95
N LYS A 105 3.93 18.25 -2.02
CA LYS A 105 3.79 17.75 -0.64
C LYS A 105 2.67 18.49 0.05
N MET A 106 1.78 17.75 0.70
CA MET A 106 0.54 18.24 1.26
C MET A 106 0.43 17.92 2.76
N GLY A 107 -0.47 18.63 3.45
CA GLY A 107 -0.70 18.48 4.89
C GLY A 107 0.30 19.26 5.73
N ALA A 108 -0.07 19.54 6.98
CA ALA A 108 0.78 20.30 7.91
C ALA A 108 2.14 19.63 8.18
N LYS A 109 2.17 18.29 8.12
CA LYS A 109 3.39 17.49 8.28
C LYS A 109 4.03 17.09 6.96
N GLN A 110 3.51 17.56 5.82
CA GLN A 110 3.97 17.18 4.48
C GLN A 110 4.08 15.65 4.28
N ASN A 111 3.13 14.90 4.80
CA ASN A 111 3.18 13.43 4.88
C ASN A 111 2.37 12.72 3.80
N PHE A 112 1.79 13.45 2.86
CA PHE A 112 1.15 12.90 1.66
C PHE A 112 1.44 13.82 0.47
N ALA A 113 1.20 13.35 -0.74
CA ALA A 113 1.48 14.11 -1.95
C ALA A 113 0.27 14.15 -2.87
N ARG A 114 0.17 15.23 -3.63
CA ARG A 114 -0.67 15.34 -4.82
C ARG A 114 0.26 15.33 -6.02
N ASN A 115 0.14 14.30 -6.83
CA ASN A 115 0.98 14.11 -8.01
C ASN A 115 0.16 14.43 -9.26
N LYS A 116 0.65 15.35 -10.06
CA LYS A 116 0.11 15.61 -11.39
C LYS A 116 0.68 14.56 -12.33
N VAL A 117 -0.18 13.84 -13.01
CA VAL A 117 0.21 12.79 -13.95
C VAL A 117 -0.41 13.06 -15.31
N ARG A 118 0.27 12.66 -16.37
CA ARG A 118 -0.17 12.76 -17.76
C ARG A 118 -0.34 11.36 -18.33
N THR A 119 -1.46 11.12 -18.99
CA THR A 119 -1.70 9.86 -19.69
C THR A 119 -0.93 9.81 -21.01
N PRO A 120 -0.76 8.63 -21.62
CA PRO A 120 -0.16 8.51 -22.95
C PRO A 120 -0.87 9.37 -24.03
N GLU A 121 -2.17 9.59 -23.87
CA GLU A 121 -2.98 10.42 -24.78
C GLU A 121 -2.85 11.92 -24.49
N GLY A 122 -2.07 12.30 -23.47
CA GLY A 122 -1.80 13.70 -23.14
C GLY A 122 -2.76 14.32 -22.11
N THR A 123 -3.73 13.58 -21.60
CA THR A 123 -4.65 14.06 -20.56
C THR A 123 -3.92 14.16 -19.21
N GLU A 124 -4.05 15.29 -18.54
CA GLU A 124 -3.49 15.50 -17.21
C GLU A 124 -4.55 15.31 -16.12
N VAL A 125 -4.22 14.52 -15.12
CA VAL A 125 -5.05 14.32 -13.92
C VAL A 125 -4.20 14.46 -12.65
N GLU A 126 -4.87 14.72 -11.53
CA GLU A 126 -4.22 14.74 -10.22
C GLU A 126 -4.53 13.46 -9.44
N MET A 127 -3.48 12.83 -8.91
CA MET A 127 -3.59 11.68 -8.04
C MET A 127 -3.06 12.03 -6.64
N VAL A 128 -3.84 11.72 -5.62
CA VAL A 128 -3.39 11.86 -4.23
C VAL A 128 -2.72 10.57 -3.79
N PHE A 129 -1.57 10.68 -3.16
CA PHE A 129 -0.82 9.57 -2.61
C PHE A 129 -0.64 9.75 -1.11
N PHE A 130 -1.31 8.91 -0.32
CA PHE A 130 -1.25 8.90 1.15
C PHE A 130 -0.17 7.94 1.69
N GLY A 131 0.57 7.27 0.82
CA GLY A 131 1.67 6.41 1.19
C GLY A 131 2.93 7.18 1.59
N ASN A 132 4.01 6.46 1.83
CA ASN A 132 5.29 7.06 2.19
C ASN A 132 5.91 7.76 0.97
N ILE A 133 5.89 9.10 1.01
CA ILE A 133 6.38 9.95 -0.10
C ILE A 133 7.91 9.88 -0.27
N ASP A 134 8.65 9.59 0.80
CA ASP A 134 10.10 9.45 0.71
C ASP A 134 10.47 8.13 0.01
N HIS A 135 9.74 7.03 0.30
CA HIS A 135 9.89 5.78 -0.45
C HIS A 135 9.55 5.94 -1.94
N PHE A 136 8.58 6.79 -2.27
CA PHE A 136 8.27 7.09 -3.67
C PHE A 136 9.39 7.88 -4.34
N ALA A 137 9.96 8.85 -3.64
CA ALA A 137 11.13 9.59 -4.12
C ALA A 137 12.35 8.66 -4.31
N ASP A 138 12.64 7.78 -3.35
CA ASP A 138 13.72 6.78 -3.44
C ASP A 138 13.50 5.81 -4.61
N PHE A 139 12.25 5.44 -4.89
CA PHE A 139 11.93 4.63 -6.06
C PHE A 139 12.28 5.35 -7.36
N LEU A 140 11.94 6.64 -7.48
CA LEU A 140 12.28 7.45 -8.65
C LEU A 140 13.80 7.60 -8.79
N ASP A 141 14.51 7.82 -7.69
CA ASP A 141 15.98 7.90 -7.69
C ASP A 141 16.64 6.60 -8.17
N ARG A 142 16.12 5.45 -7.71
CA ARG A 142 16.63 4.14 -8.17
C ARG A 142 16.34 3.85 -9.63
N LYS A 143 15.18 4.30 -10.13
CA LYS A 143 14.72 3.98 -11.48
C LYS A 143 15.25 4.97 -12.54
N TYR A 144 15.37 6.25 -12.19
CA TYR A 144 15.67 7.33 -13.13
C TYR A 144 16.96 8.10 -12.80
N GLY A 145 17.63 7.75 -11.72
CA GLY A 145 18.88 8.36 -11.28
C GLY A 145 18.70 9.31 -10.09
N ILE A 146 19.77 9.45 -9.32
CA ILE A 146 19.81 10.27 -8.10
C ILE A 146 19.35 11.71 -8.40
N GLY A 147 18.47 12.23 -7.57
CA GLY A 147 17.88 13.57 -7.70
C GLY A 147 16.50 13.59 -8.37
N SER A 148 16.07 12.48 -9.00
CA SER A 148 14.76 12.38 -9.64
C SER A 148 13.61 12.53 -8.63
N GLY A 149 13.74 11.91 -7.47
CA GLY A 149 12.77 12.03 -6.39
C GLY A 149 12.63 13.46 -5.86
N ALA A 150 13.74 14.17 -5.72
CA ALA A 150 13.74 15.58 -5.33
C ALA A 150 13.15 16.48 -6.44
N SER A 151 13.47 16.20 -7.70
CA SER A 151 12.98 16.97 -8.85
C SER A 151 11.47 16.91 -8.96
N LEU A 152 10.83 15.78 -8.61
CA LEU A 152 9.38 15.64 -8.58
C LEU A 152 8.68 16.78 -7.83
N TYR A 153 9.24 17.21 -6.71
CA TYR A 153 8.64 18.22 -5.83
C TYR A 153 9.14 19.66 -6.08
N THR A 154 10.15 19.83 -6.91
CA THR A 154 10.79 21.15 -7.13
C THR A 154 10.59 21.68 -8.54
N THR A 155 10.65 20.81 -9.55
CA THR A 155 10.57 21.20 -10.95
C THR A 155 9.55 20.39 -11.72
N TYR A 156 9.35 20.70 -12.98
CA TYR A 156 8.66 19.83 -13.91
C TYR A 156 9.57 18.62 -14.24
N CYS A 157 9.00 17.44 -14.22
CA CYS A 157 9.67 16.19 -14.58
C CYS A 157 8.81 15.39 -15.56
N ASP A 158 9.29 14.24 -15.99
CA ASP A 158 8.56 13.34 -16.89
C ASP A 158 9.02 11.90 -16.64
N PHE A 159 8.41 11.27 -15.62
CA PHE A 159 8.78 9.92 -15.19
C PHE A 159 7.65 8.94 -15.49
N PRO A 160 7.83 8.01 -16.46
CA PRO A 160 6.83 6.98 -16.72
C PRO A 160 6.75 5.98 -15.57
N VAL A 161 5.57 5.78 -15.02
CA VAL A 161 5.27 4.85 -13.93
C VAL A 161 4.01 4.07 -14.22
N SER A 162 3.96 2.84 -13.74
CA SER A 162 2.70 2.10 -13.65
C SER A 162 2.14 2.27 -12.24
N VAL A 163 0.84 2.53 -12.14
CA VAL A 163 0.20 2.77 -10.84
C VAL A 163 -1.03 1.91 -10.65
N THR A 164 -1.33 1.60 -9.41
CA THR A 164 -2.68 1.19 -9.02
C THR A 164 -3.36 2.34 -8.29
N TYR A 165 -4.66 2.45 -8.47
CA TYR A 165 -5.43 3.54 -7.89
C TYR A 165 -6.86 3.14 -7.54
N GLN A 166 -7.45 3.87 -6.62
CA GLN A 166 -8.86 3.79 -6.26
C GLN A 166 -9.56 5.09 -6.63
N LEU A 167 -10.85 5.01 -6.90
CA LEU A 167 -11.70 6.17 -7.10
C LEU A 167 -12.38 6.58 -5.81
N SER A 168 -12.51 7.88 -5.58
CA SER A 168 -13.24 8.44 -4.47
C SER A 168 -13.91 9.74 -4.90
N ILE A 169 -14.94 10.16 -4.15
CA ILE A 169 -15.52 11.48 -4.27
C ILE A 169 -14.99 12.33 -3.12
N ASN A 170 -14.32 13.40 -3.46
CA ASN A 170 -13.88 14.39 -2.50
C ASN A 170 -14.91 15.52 -2.39
N THR A 171 -15.43 15.76 -1.19
CA THR A 171 -16.34 16.86 -0.91
C THR A 171 -15.59 17.95 -0.16
N TYR A 172 -15.43 19.09 -0.81
CA TYR A 172 -14.77 20.25 -0.21
C TYR A 172 -15.62 21.50 -0.39
N ARG A 173 -16.00 22.14 0.71
CA ARG A 173 -16.85 23.35 0.74
C ARG A 173 -18.14 23.20 -0.07
N GLY A 174 -18.76 22.00 -0.01
CA GLY A 174 -19.99 21.68 -0.75
C GLY A 174 -19.82 21.33 -2.22
N ASN A 175 -18.60 21.39 -2.74
CA ASN A 175 -18.29 20.95 -4.11
C ASN A 175 -17.73 19.53 -4.09
N GLU A 176 -18.29 18.69 -4.93
CA GLU A 176 -17.84 17.30 -5.10
C GLU A 176 -17.01 17.15 -6.37
N SER A 177 -15.88 16.47 -6.24
CA SER A 177 -14.98 16.19 -7.33
C SER A 177 -14.51 14.75 -7.32
N LEU A 178 -14.29 14.17 -8.49
CA LEU A 178 -13.63 12.88 -8.63
C LEU A 178 -12.19 12.99 -8.14
N GLN A 179 -11.79 12.05 -7.30
CA GLN A 179 -10.44 11.95 -6.78
C GLN A 179 -9.84 10.58 -7.09
N PHE A 180 -8.63 10.58 -7.63
CA PHE A 180 -7.81 9.40 -7.82
C PHE A 180 -6.87 9.24 -6.62
N ILE A 181 -6.94 8.10 -5.96
CA ILE A 181 -6.09 7.78 -4.80
C ILE A 181 -5.10 6.72 -5.24
N MET A 182 -3.86 7.11 -5.49
CA MET A 182 -2.77 6.21 -5.85
C MET A 182 -2.44 5.31 -4.67
N GLN A 183 -2.34 4.00 -4.93
CA GLN A 183 -2.09 2.97 -3.92
C GLN A 183 -0.69 2.40 -4.03
N ASN A 184 -0.31 1.92 -5.21
CA ASN A 184 1.01 1.35 -5.48
C ASN A 184 1.57 1.91 -6.80
N TYR A 185 2.88 1.70 -6.98
CA TYR A 185 3.64 2.13 -8.15
C TYR A 185 4.76 1.15 -8.48
N CYS A 186 5.16 1.07 -9.75
CA CYS A 186 6.31 0.31 -10.23
C CYS A 186 6.92 0.91 -11.52
#